data_6ce7b555978dae3673515f3593065c7a
#
_entry.id   6ce7b555978dae3673515f3593065c7a
#
_cell.length_a   1.000
_cell.length_b   1.000
_cell.length_c   1.000
_cell.angle_alpha   90.00
_cell.angle_beta   90.00
_cell.angle_gamma   90.00
#
_symmetry.space_group_name_H-M   'P 1'
#
loop_
_entity.id
_entity.type
_entity.pdbx_description
1 polymer ?
#
loop_
_entity_poly.entity_id
_entity_poly.type
_entity_poly.pdbx_seq_one_letter_code
_entity_poly.pdbx_strand_id
1 'polypeptide(L)'
;LCEKEVSFSAYDARELQLVLKQRESVAFKDDVLADGVVQMCAAYGAKDSGDARQALDLLLEAGDLAREYNDDLVTEAHVREARKRLQTDQVVEGIRNYSDHGQLVLYALTLLAERDETPARTKDILAAYQQVANENGMDPVSLRSVRDYLGELDQLGIISSTEFNRGKGGGKYKEHELEQSVSSVKTGLSEILDATP
;
A
#
# COMPACT_ATOMS: atom_id res chain seq x y z
N LEU A 1 -36.88 -4.80 23.82
CA LEU A 1 -36.32 -5.00 22.47
C LEU A 1 -35.13 -5.93 22.65
N CYS A 2 -35.22 -7.19 22.16
CA CYS A 2 -34.07 -8.08 22.10
C CYS A 2 -33.30 -7.77 20.81
N GLU A 3 -32.15 -7.13 20.93
CA GLU A 3 -31.19 -7.05 19.86
C GLU A 3 -30.53 -8.42 19.66
N LYS A 4 -30.63 -8.98 18.47
CA LYS A 4 -29.85 -10.15 18.06
C LYS A 4 -28.59 -9.65 17.35
N GLU A 5 -27.45 -9.84 18.00
CA GLU A 5 -26.16 -9.60 17.39
C GLU A 5 -25.85 -10.77 16.45
N VAL A 6 -25.63 -10.46 15.17
CA VAL A 6 -25.17 -11.41 14.15
C VAL A 6 -23.72 -11.09 13.83
N SER A 7 -22.81 -11.92 14.27
CA SER A 7 -21.38 -11.79 13.97
C SER A 7 -21.04 -12.53 12.68
N PHE A 8 -20.39 -11.86 11.76
CA PHE A 8 -19.81 -12.46 10.56
C PHE A 8 -18.31 -12.61 10.77
N SER A 9 -17.81 -13.84 10.76
CA SER A 9 -16.38 -14.12 10.81
C SER A 9 -15.75 -13.93 9.42
N ALA A 10 -14.46 -13.60 9.38
CA ALA A 10 -13.68 -13.66 8.17
C ALA A 10 -13.69 -15.06 7.55
N TYR A 11 -13.75 -15.16 6.23
CA TYR A 11 -13.72 -16.42 5.51
C TYR A 11 -12.36 -17.10 5.62
N ASP A 12 -12.37 -18.42 5.76
CA ASP A 12 -11.15 -19.22 5.60
C ASP A 12 -10.85 -19.50 4.11
N ALA A 13 -9.67 -20.07 3.83
CA ALA A 13 -9.24 -20.36 2.46
C ALA A 13 -10.17 -21.36 1.74
N ARG A 14 -10.81 -22.28 2.45
CA ARG A 14 -11.74 -23.25 1.84
C ARG A 14 -13.05 -22.59 1.48
N GLU A 15 -13.56 -21.74 2.35
CA GLU A 15 -14.79 -21.00 2.12
C GLU A 15 -14.60 -20.02 0.94
N LEU A 16 -13.48 -19.29 0.91
CA LEU A 16 -13.14 -18.43 -0.23
C LEU A 16 -12.99 -19.21 -1.53
N GLN A 17 -12.39 -20.39 -1.51
CA GLN A 17 -12.29 -21.24 -2.69
C GLN A 17 -13.67 -21.64 -3.24
N LEU A 18 -14.64 -21.92 -2.37
CA LEU A 18 -16.01 -22.22 -2.78
C LEU A 18 -16.69 -21.00 -3.41
N VAL A 19 -16.52 -19.81 -2.81
CA VAL A 19 -17.04 -18.54 -3.36
C VAL A 19 -16.45 -18.26 -4.74
N LEU A 20 -15.13 -18.37 -4.88
CA LEU A 20 -14.44 -18.13 -6.15
C LEU A 20 -14.88 -19.10 -7.24
N LYS A 21 -15.00 -20.41 -6.94
CA LYS A 21 -15.48 -21.43 -7.89
C LYS A 21 -16.91 -21.15 -8.39
N GLN A 22 -17.80 -20.64 -7.53
CA GLN A 22 -19.14 -20.26 -7.97
C GLN A 22 -19.13 -19.07 -8.94
N ARG A 23 -18.16 -18.19 -8.82
CA ARG A 23 -18.02 -17.01 -9.68
C ARG A 23 -17.22 -17.29 -10.95
N GLU A 24 -16.28 -18.23 -10.90
CA GLU A 24 -15.50 -18.69 -12.05
C GLU A 24 -16.39 -19.03 -13.23
N SER A 25 -17.40 -19.88 -13.03
CA SER A 25 -18.31 -20.34 -14.09
C SER A 25 -19.16 -19.24 -14.73
N VAL A 26 -19.25 -18.06 -14.09
CA VAL A 26 -20.02 -16.91 -14.60
C VAL A 26 -19.09 -15.85 -15.22
N ALA A 27 -17.90 -15.68 -14.68
CA ALA A 27 -16.98 -14.59 -15.04
C ALA A 27 -15.94 -15.00 -16.09
N PHE A 28 -15.61 -16.28 -16.18
CA PHE A 28 -14.58 -16.79 -17.09
C PHE A 28 -15.19 -17.77 -18.11
N LYS A 29 -14.53 -17.88 -19.26
CA LYS A 29 -14.81 -18.95 -20.22
C LYS A 29 -14.28 -20.28 -19.68
N ASP A 30 -14.83 -21.39 -20.19
CA ASP A 30 -14.37 -22.71 -19.83
C ASP A 30 -12.87 -22.88 -20.15
N ASP A 31 -12.15 -23.56 -19.27
CA ASP A 31 -10.73 -23.95 -19.42
C ASP A 31 -9.72 -22.79 -19.55
N VAL A 32 -10.07 -21.56 -19.14
CA VAL A 32 -9.12 -20.42 -19.17
C VAL A 32 -8.34 -20.23 -17.85
N LEU A 33 -8.74 -20.88 -16.76
CA LEU A 33 -8.01 -20.86 -15.51
C LEU A 33 -7.15 -22.12 -15.37
N ALA A 34 -5.84 -21.94 -15.22
CA ALA A 34 -4.94 -23.05 -14.91
C ALA A 34 -5.20 -23.62 -13.52
N ASP A 35 -4.83 -24.87 -13.32
CA ASP A 35 -4.87 -25.51 -12.01
C ASP A 35 -4.09 -24.67 -10.97
N GLY A 36 -4.67 -24.50 -9.78
CA GLY A 36 -4.06 -23.76 -8.69
C GLY A 36 -4.42 -22.27 -8.59
N VAL A 37 -4.92 -21.64 -9.66
CA VAL A 37 -5.27 -20.20 -9.69
C VAL A 37 -6.29 -19.84 -8.62
N VAL A 38 -7.44 -20.53 -8.60
CA VAL A 38 -8.52 -20.28 -7.62
C VAL A 38 -8.03 -20.55 -6.19
N GLN A 39 -7.26 -21.61 -5.99
CA GLN A 39 -6.68 -21.96 -4.70
C GLN A 39 -5.71 -20.88 -4.21
N MET A 40 -4.89 -20.33 -5.10
CA MET A 40 -3.94 -19.27 -4.76
C MET A 40 -4.65 -17.97 -4.41
N CYS A 41 -5.66 -17.55 -5.18
CA CYS A 41 -6.49 -16.38 -4.85
C CYS A 41 -7.18 -16.53 -3.50
N ALA A 42 -7.76 -17.70 -3.22
CA ALA A 42 -8.38 -18.00 -1.94
C ALA A 42 -7.39 -17.96 -0.77
N ALA A 43 -6.19 -18.53 -0.96
CA ALA A 43 -5.13 -18.52 0.07
C ALA A 43 -4.63 -17.10 0.38
N TYR A 44 -4.46 -16.27 -0.63
CA TYR A 44 -4.09 -14.86 -0.43
C TYR A 44 -5.23 -14.07 0.23
N GLY A 45 -6.48 -14.21 -0.23
CA GLY A 45 -7.63 -13.55 0.39
C GLY A 45 -7.78 -13.91 1.88
N ALA A 46 -7.65 -15.18 2.24
CA ALA A 46 -7.72 -15.64 3.63
C ALA A 46 -6.57 -15.11 4.49
N LYS A 47 -5.36 -15.02 3.92
CA LYS A 47 -4.18 -14.50 4.62
C LYS A 47 -4.26 -13.00 4.88
N ASP A 48 -4.79 -12.23 3.94
CA ASP A 48 -4.78 -10.77 3.99
C ASP A 48 -5.95 -10.25 4.87
N SER A 49 -7.18 -10.69 4.66
CA SER A 49 -8.33 -10.17 5.42
C SER A 49 -9.46 -11.19 5.64
N GLY A 50 -9.49 -12.29 4.89
CA GLY A 50 -10.64 -13.18 4.82
C GLY A 50 -11.87 -12.55 4.14
N ASP A 51 -11.68 -11.52 3.31
CA ASP A 51 -12.74 -10.85 2.56
C ASP A 51 -12.89 -11.48 1.17
N ALA A 52 -14.10 -11.94 0.86
CA ALA A 52 -14.43 -12.54 -0.43
C ALA A 52 -14.30 -11.56 -1.60
N ARG A 53 -14.54 -10.25 -1.38
CA ARG A 53 -14.40 -9.23 -2.41
C ARG A 53 -12.94 -9.11 -2.84
N GLN A 54 -12.00 -9.00 -1.90
CA GLN A 54 -10.57 -8.92 -2.22
C GLN A 54 -10.06 -10.16 -2.96
N ALA A 55 -10.55 -11.35 -2.60
CA ALA A 55 -10.20 -12.57 -3.32
C ALA A 55 -10.77 -12.59 -4.76
N LEU A 56 -11.97 -12.03 -4.97
CA LEU A 56 -12.59 -11.89 -6.29
C LEU A 56 -11.87 -10.83 -7.14
N ASP A 57 -11.52 -9.69 -6.56
CA ASP A 57 -10.77 -8.62 -7.24
C ASP A 57 -9.40 -9.14 -7.70
N LEU A 58 -8.73 -9.95 -6.87
CA LEU A 58 -7.47 -10.59 -7.23
C LEU A 58 -7.62 -11.56 -8.41
N LEU A 59 -8.68 -12.35 -8.44
CA LEU A 59 -8.95 -13.27 -9.55
C LEU A 59 -9.29 -12.51 -10.84
N LEU A 60 -10.06 -11.43 -10.73
CA LEU A 60 -10.41 -10.55 -11.85
C LEU A 60 -9.15 -9.91 -12.44
N GLU A 61 -8.33 -9.29 -11.62
CA GLU A 61 -7.08 -8.63 -12.04
C GLU A 61 -6.12 -9.63 -12.70
N ALA A 62 -6.03 -10.86 -12.17
CA ALA A 62 -5.23 -11.92 -12.81
C ALA A 62 -5.75 -12.27 -14.20
N GLY A 63 -7.07 -12.27 -14.40
CA GLY A 63 -7.70 -12.48 -15.71
C GLY A 63 -7.44 -11.31 -16.66
N ASP A 64 -7.49 -10.07 -16.16
CA ASP A 64 -7.20 -8.87 -16.95
C ASP A 64 -5.74 -8.82 -17.38
N LEU A 65 -4.79 -9.22 -16.53
CA LEU A 65 -3.37 -9.35 -16.87
C LEU A 65 -3.13 -10.39 -17.97
N ALA A 66 -3.75 -11.57 -17.89
CA ALA A 66 -3.63 -12.57 -18.92
C ALA A 66 -4.13 -12.05 -20.28
N ARG A 67 -5.23 -11.29 -20.28
CA ARG A 67 -5.76 -10.62 -21.48
C ARG A 67 -4.83 -9.52 -22.00
N GLU A 68 -4.25 -8.72 -21.11
CA GLU A 68 -3.27 -7.68 -21.46
C GLU A 68 -2.04 -8.28 -22.14
N TYR A 69 -1.57 -9.44 -21.66
CA TYR A 69 -0.42 -10.16 -22.24
C TYR A 69 -0.77 -11.02 -23.45
N ASN A 70 -2.06 -11.10 -23.82
CA ASN A 70 -2.59 -11.97 -24.86
C ASN A 70 -2.31 -13.48 -24.58
N ASP A 71 -2.33 -13.85 -23.29
CA ASP A 71 -2.21 -15.23 -22.87
C ASP A 71 -3.56 -15.94 -22.89
N ASP A 72 -3.64 -17.14 -23.42
CA ASP A 72 -4.86 -17.92 -23.50
C ASP A 72 -5.29 -18.49 -22.13
N LEU A 73 -4.35 -18.51 -21.18
CA LEU A 73 -4.54 -19.17 -19.88
C LEU A 73 -4.12 -18.23 -18.73
N VAL A 74 -5.00 -18.07 -17.77
CA VAL A 74 -4.66 -17.40 -16.50
C VAL A 74 -3.86 -18.39 -15.65
N THR A 75 -2.69 -17.97 -15.18
CA THR A 75 -1.75 -18.80 -14.42
C THR A 75 -1.50 -18.23 -13.03
N GLU A 76 -0.86 -19.03 -12.17
CA GLU A 76 -0.39 -18.55 -10.87
C GLU A 76 0.59 -17.36 -10.96
N ALA A 77 1.32 -17.21 -12.07
CA ALA A 77 2.18 -16.06 -12.30
C ALA A 77 1.36 -14.77 -12.40
N HIS A 78 0.25 -14.81 -13.15
CA HIS A 78 -0.69 -13.68 -13.23
C HIS A 78 -1.29 -13.33 -11.87
N VAL A 79 -1.63 -14.31 -11.03
CA VAL A 79 -2.13 -14.07 -9.66
C VAL A 79 -1.08 -13.36 -8.78
N ARG A 80 0.19 -13.76 -8.87
CA ARG A 80 1.26 -13.09 -8.10
C ARG A 80 1.46 -11.64 -8.55
N GLU A 81 1.41 -11.41 -9.85
CA GLU A 81 1.55 -10.07 -10.42
C GLU A 81 0.33 -9.20 -10.13
N ALA A 82 -0.88 -9.74 -10.29
CA ALA A 82 -2.14 -9.08 -9.91
C ALA A 82 -2.11 -8.62 -8.45
N ARG A 83 -1.68 -9.49 -7.54
CA ARG A 83 -1.55 -9.13 -6.12
C ARG A 83 -0.60 -7.95 -5.91
N LYS A 84 0.55 -7.96 -6.58
CA LYS A 84 1.53 -6.87 -6.49
C LYS A 84 0.94 -5.56 -7.03
N ARG A 85 0.21 -5.61 -8.16
CA ARG A 85 -0.46 -4.45 -8.77
C ARG A 85 -1.50 -3.87 -7.81
N LEU A 86 -2.41 -4.70 -7.30
CA LEU A 86 -3.45 -4.27 -6.35
C LEU A 86 -2.87 -3.68 -5.05
N GLN A 87 -1.80 -4.26 -4.51
CA GLN A 87 -1.11 -3.70 -3.35
C GLN A 87 -0.50 -2.33 -3.66
N THR A 88 0.10 -2.16 -4.82
CA THR A 88 0.65 -0.87 -5.26
C THR A 88 -0.47 0.17 -5.43
N ASP A 89 -1.59 -0.19 -6.05
CA ASP A 89 -2.73 0.70 -6.27
C ASP A 89 -3.36 1.15 -4.94
N GLN A 90 -3.47 0.25 -3.97
CA GLN A 90 -3.94 0.59 -2.61
C GLN A 90 -3.03 1.61 -1.92
N VAL A 91 -1.71 1.46 -2.06
CA VAL A 91 -0.73 2.41 -1.51
C VAL A 91 -0.85 3.76 -2.21
N VAL A 92 -0.93 3.78 -3.54
CA VAL A 92 -1.09 5.00 -4.35
C VAL A 92 -2.37 5.75 -3.94
N GLU A 93 -3.48 5.04 -3.80
CA GLU A 93 -4.76 5.62 -3.38
C GLU A 93 -4.69 6.13 -1.91
N GLY A 94 -4.04 5.39 -1.03
CA GLY A 94 -3.79 5.81 0.35
C GLY A 94 -3.00 7.13 0.41
N ILE A 95 -1.97 7.28 -0.44
CA ILE A 95 -1.17 8.50 -0.52
C ILE A 95 -2.02 9.67 -1.05
N ARG A 96 -2.82 9.47 -2.09
CA ARG A 96 -3.69 10.51 -2.67
C ARG A 96 -4.70 11.05 -1.67
N ASN A 97 -5.25 10.19 -0.83
CA ASN A 97 -6.24 10.55 0.18
C ASN A 97 -5.62 11.08 1.48
N TYR A 98 -4.29 11.16 1.56
CA TYR A 98 -3.60 11.67 2.74
C TYR A 98 -3.63 13.22 2.76
N SER A 99 -3.48 13.81 3.96
CA SER A 99 -3.50 15.28 4.07
C SER A 99 -2.32 15.93 3.34
N ASP A 100 -2.49 17.16 2.83
CA ASP A 100 -1.46 17.90 2.08
C ASP A 100 -0.11 17.93 2.82
N HIS A 101 -0.11 18.25 4.12
CA HIS A 101 1.11 18.23 4.93
C HIS A 101 1.71 16.82 5.06
N GLY A 102 0.88 15.79 5.17
CA GLY A 102 1.34 14.40 5.22
C GLY A 102 1.96 13.98 3.89
N GLN A 103 1.38 14.37 2.77
CA GLN A 103 1.93 14.14 1.42
C GLN A 103 3.27 14.89 1.25
N LEU A 104 3.40 16.14 1.73
CA LEU A 104 4.67 16.88 1.67
C LEU A 104 5.75 16.28 2.59
N VAL A 105 5.39 15.72 3.75
CA VAL A 105 6.33 14.97 4.61
C VAL A 105 6.82 13.71 3.89
N LEU A 106 5.93 12.97 3.23
CA LEU A 106 6.29 11.80 2.43
C LEU A 106 7.16 12.19 1.23
N TYR A 107 6.83 13.29 0.56
CA TYR A 107 7.63 13.82 -0.54
C TYR A 107 9.06 14.20 -0.09
N ALA A 108 9.20 14.86 1.06
CA ALA A 108 10.50 15.18 1.63
C ALA A 108 11.35 13.93 1.88
N LEU A 109 10.76 12.86 2.42
CA LEU A 109 11.46 11.57 2.59
C LEU A 109 11.81 10.94 1.24
N THR A 110 10.93 11.07 0.24
CA THR A 110 11.18 10.57 -1.12
C THR A 110 12.38 11.27 -1.77
N LEU A 111 12.51 12.60 -1.59
CA LEU A 111 13.65 13.36 -2.08
C LEU A 111 14.98 12.93 -1.41
N LEU A 112 14.95 12.59 -0.12
CA LEU A 112 16.11 12.05 0.60
C LEU A 112 16.48 10.66 0.07
N ALA A 113 15.47 9.81 -0.20
CA ALA A 113 15.68 8.49 -0.78
C ALA A 113 16.31 8.56 -2.18
N GLU A 114 15.90 9.51 -3.03
CA GLU A 114 16.48 9.72 -4.36
C GLU A 114 17.95 10.17 -4.33
N ARG A 115 18.39 10.73 -3.21
CA ARG A 115 19.78 11.17 -3.00
C ARG A 115 20.63 10.14 -2.25
N ASP A 116 20.09 8.94 -2.03
CA ASP A 116 20.70 7.89 -1.19
C ASP A 116 20.97 8.36 0.27
N GLU A 117 20.14 9.29 0.77
CA GLU A 117 20.22 9.85 2.13
C GLU A 117 19.26 9.17 3.12
N THR A 118 18.81 7.96 2.83
CA THR A 118 17.96 7.13 3.70
C THR A 118 18.73 5.89 4.16
N PRO A 119 18.44 5.35 5.39
CA PRO A 119 17.45 5.79 6.37
C PRO A 119 17.71 7.19 6.95
N ALA A 120 16.69 8.07 6.96
CA ALA A 120 16.81 9.47 7.38
C ALA A 120 16.23 9.68 8.78
N ARG A 121 16.86 10.54 9.59
CA ARG A 121 16.31 10.89 10.90
C ARG A 121 15.14 11.85 10.77
N THR A 122 14.21 11.78 11.72
CA THR A 122 13.05 12.70 11.78
C THR A 122 13.44 14.17 11.63
N LYS A 123 14.61 14.60 12.17
CA LYS A 123 15.08 15.98 12.06
C LYS A 123 15.51 16.36 10.65
N ASP A 124 16.09 15.42 9.92
CA ASP A 124 16.57 15.63 8.55
C ASP A 124 15.37 15.68 7.59
N ILE A 125 14.37 14.82 7.83
CA ILE A 125 13.07 14.86 7.13
C ILE A 125 12.33 16.18 7.42
N LEU A 126 12.33 16.66 8.68
CA LEU A 126 11.73 17.94 9.03
C LEU A 126 12.37 19.10 8.24
N ALA A 127 13.71 19.12 8.13
CA ALA A 127 14.41 20.16 7.39
C ALA A 127 14.05 20.14 5.89
N ALA A 128 14.04 18.95 5.27
CA ALA A 128 13.61 18.79 3.88
C ALA A 128 12.13 19.18 3.70
N TYR A 129 11.25 18.74 4.59
CA TYR A 129 9.82 19.09 4.57
C TYR A 129 9.60 20.60 4.68
N GLN A 130 10.31 21.32 5.56
CA GLN A 130 10.18 22.78 5.70
C GLN A 130 10.52 23.48 4.40
N GLN A 131 11.55 23.05 3.69
CA GLN A 131 11.88 23.58 2.37
C GLN A 131 10.75 23.34 1.38
N VAL A 132 10.29 22.09 1.27
CA VAL A 132 9.22 21.71 0.34
C VAL A 132 7.91 22.44 0.64
N ALA A 133 7.52 22.58 1.91
CA ALA A 133 6.31 23.29 2.31
C ALA A 133 6.37 24.78 1.91
N ASN A 134 7.51 25.44 2.14
CA ASN A 134 7.70 26.83 1.74
C ASN A 134 7.66 27.02 0.22
N GLU A 135 8.27 26.11 -0.54
CA GLU A 135 8.24 26.11 -2.02
C GLU A 135 6.81 25.94 -2.56
N ASN A 136 5.95 25.21 -1.83
CA ASN A 136 4.53 25.06 -2.13
C ASN A 136 3.62 26.11 -1.51
N GLY A 137 4.20 27.19 -0.92
CA GLY A 137 3.43 28.28 -0.31
C GLY A 137 2.65 27.88 0.94
N MET A 138 3.05 26.81 1.61
CA MET A 138 2.40 26.29 2.82
C MET A 138 3.24 26.59 4.05
N ASP A 139 2.59 27.02 5.14
CA ASP A 139 3.26 27.24 6.43
C ASP A 139 3.66 25.89 7.06
N PRO A 140 4.98 25.65 7.33
CA PRO A 140 5.41 24.38 7.87
C PRO A 140 4.80 24.08 9.25
N VAL A 141 4.35 22.84 9.45
CA VAL A 141 3.85 22.36 10.74
C VAL A 141 4.99 22.02 11.71
N SER A 142 4.63 21.78 12.96
CA SER A 142 5.58 21.50 14.04
C SER A 142 6.29 20.14 13.87
N LEU A 143 7.46 19.97 14.52
CA LEU A 143 8.14 18.68 14.65
C LEU A 143 7.22 17.58 15.20
N ARG A 144 6.31 17.92 16.10
CA ARG A 144 5.35 16.96 16.66
C ARG A 144 4.42 16.43 15.56
N SER A 145 3.83 17.33 14.80
CA SER A 145 2.94 16.96 13.69
C SER A 145 3.68 16.12 12.63
N VAL A 146 4.94 16.45 12.30
CA VAL A 146 5.75 15.63 11.38
C VAL A 146 5.98 14.23 11.94
N ARG A 147 6.20 14.07 13.25
CA ARG A 147 6.30 12.75 13.88
C ARG A 147 4.99 11.98 13.83
N ASP A 148 3.87 12.67 14.01
CA ASP A 148 2.54 12.05 13.94
C ASP A 148 2.29 11.54 12.50
N TYR A 149 2.57 12.34 11.46
CA TYR A 149 2.49 11.93 10.05
C TYR A 149 3.41 10.75 9.72
N LEU A 150 4.67 10.77 10.17
CA LEU A 150 5.58 9.64 9.97
C LEU A 150 5.09 8.37 10.67
N GLY A 151 4.44 8.50 11.83
CA GLY A 151 3.84 7.37 12.54
C GLY A 151 2.64 6.78 11.77
N GLU A 152 1.80 7.62 11.18
CA GLU A 152 0.67 7.19 10.36
C GLU A 152 1.14 6.52 9.06
N LEU A 153 2.15 7.09 8.37
CA LEU A 153 2.73 6.51 7.17
C LEU A 153 3.39 5.14 7.43
N ASP A 154 3.99 4.97 8.60
CA ASP A 154 4.54 3.69 9.08
C ASP A 154 3.42 2.65 9.31
N GLN A 155 2.32 3.06 9.95
CA GLN A 155 1.15 2.18 10.15
C GLN A 155 0.49 1.76 8.84
N LEU A 156 0.52 2.62 7.82
CA LEU A 156 0.02 2.33 6.47
C LEU A 156 0.98 1.45 5.65
N GLY A 157 2.19 1.13 6.16
CA GLY A 157 3.19 0.35 5.45
C GLY A 157 3.78 1.08 4.22
N ILE A 158 3.71 2.42 4.20
CA ILE A 158 4.31 3.25 3.15
C ILE A 158 5.79 3.49 3.44
N ILE A 159 6.12 3.65 4.72
CA ILE A 159 7.48 3.79 5.23
C ILE A 159 7.74 2.78 6.33
N SER A 160 9.00 2.53 6.68
CA SER A 160 9.40 1.86 7.90
C SER A 160 10.14 2.79 8.84
N SER A 161 9.93 2.59 10.15
CA SER A 161 10.53 3.41 11.20
C SER A 161 11.28 2.53 12.21
N THR A 162 12.58 2.77 12.37
CA THR A 162 13.41 2.08 13.34
C THR A 162 13.81 3.00 14.48
N GLU A 163 13.53 2.60 15.72
CA GLU A 163 13.92 3.37 16.92
C GLU A 163 15.32 2.98 17.40
N PHE A 164 16.15 3.97 17.61
CA PHE A 164 17.49 3.83 18.17
C PHE A 164 17.58 4.48 19.55
N ASN A 165 18.21 3.79 20.49
CA ASN A 165 18.49 4.31 21.84
C ASN A 165 19.99 4.21 22.11
N ARG A 166 20.69 5.34 22.10
CA ARG A 166 22.14 5.42 22.36
C ARG A 166 22.48 5.65 23.86
N GLY A 167 21.54 5.39 24.77
CA GLY A 167 21.76 5.50 26.21
C GLY A 167 21.93 6.94 26.70
N LYS A 168 22.56 7.11 27.90
CA LYS A 168 22.63 8.39 28.63
C LYS A 168 23.33 9.55 27.89
N GLY A 169 24.09 9.29 26.83
CA GLY A 169 24.83 10.32 26.07
C GLY A 169 24.30 10.60 24.67
N GLY A 170 23.46 9.74 24.09
CA GLY A 170 23.02 9.83 22.68
C GLY A 170 21.53 10.04 22.43
N GLY A 171 20.72 9.92 23.48
CA GLY A 171 19.27 10.07 23.38
C GLY A 171 18.57 8.99 22.52
N LYS A 172 17.25 9.17 22.37
CA LYS A 172 16.41 8.35 21.51
C LYS A 172 16.11 9.10 20.21
N TYR A 173 16.18 8.42 19.08
CA TYR A 173 15.79 8.96 17.78
C TYR A 173 15.21 7.85 16.92
N LYS A 174 14.46 8.23 15.89
CA LYS A 174 13.95 7.33 14.86
C LYS A 174 14.61 7.65 13.52
N GLU A 175 14.87 6.61 12.77
CA GLU A 175 15.25 6.67 11.37
C GLU A 175 14.12 6.05 10.54
N HIS A 176 13.90 6.60 9.35
CA HIS A 176 12.77 6.27 8.47
C HIS A 176 13.30 6.03 7.06
N GLU A 177 12.68 5.07 6.37
CA GLU A 177 12.95 4.76 4.97
C GLU A 177 11.65 4.36 4.26
N LEU A 178 11.63 4.41 2.93
CA LEU A 178 10.48 3.98 2.14
C LEU A 178 10.40 2.45 2.13
N GLU A 179 9.23 1.89 2.43
CA GLU A 179 8.89 0.48 2.18
C GLU A 179 8.42 0.26 0.74
N GLN A 180 7.94 1.32 0.11
CA GLN A 180 7.44 1.32 -1.26
C GLN A 180 8.51 1.85 -2.22
N SER A 181 8.41 1.48 -3.51
CA SER A 181 9.29 2.03 -4.51
C SER A 181 9.09 3.54 -4.65
N VAL A 182 10.17 4.28 -4.90
CA VAL A 182 10.12 5.73 -5.18
C VAL A 182 9.11 6.04 -6.28
N SER A 183 9.03 5.20 -7.32
CA SER A 183 8.09 5.38 -8.44
C SER A 183 6.64 5.26 -8.00
N SER A 184 6.29 4.27 -7.18
CA SER A 184 4.92 4.11 -6.64
C SER A 184 4.52 5.29 -5.78
N VAL A 185 5.43 5.75 -4.89
CA VAL A 185 5.18 6.91 -4.03
C VAL A 185 4.95 8.17 -4.86
N LYS A 186 5.81 8.42 -5.88
CA LYS A 186 5.64 9.57 -6.79
C LYS A 186 4.33 9.53 -7.56
N THR A 187 3.87 8.37 -7.98
CA THR A 187 2.55 8.21 -8.62
C THR A 187 1.42 8.63 -7.66
N GLY A 188 1.52 8.28 -6.38
CA GLY A 188 0.54 8.70 -5.37
C GLY A 188 0.59 10.20 -5.05
N LEU A 189 1.77 10.82 -5.19
CA LEU A 189 2.00 12.25 -4.95
C LEU A 189 1.79 13.13 -6.20
N SER A 190 1.38 12.58 -7.35
CA SER A 190 1.34 13.29 -8.64
C SER A 190 0.56 14.61 -8.58
N GLU A 191 -0.57 14.65 -7.86
CA GLU A 191 -1.40 15.85 -7.76
C GLU A 191 -0.69 17.01 -7.04
N ILE A 192 0.11 16.70 -6.00
CA ILE A 192 0.93 17.72 -5.30
C ILE A 192 2.14 18.12 -6.16
N LEU A 193 2.75 17.16 -6.88
CA LEU A 193 3.91 17.44 -7.72
C LEU A 193 3.54 18.29 -8.94
N ASP A 194 2.36 18.08 -9.52
CA ASP A 194 1.85 18.87 -10.66
C ASP A 194 1.40 20.28 -10.25
N ALA A 195 1.09 20.50 -8.96
CA ALA A 195 0.75 21.80 -8.40
C ALA A 195 1.99 22.64 -8.02
N THR A 196 3.19 22.03 -8.02
CA THR A 196 4.45 22.72 -7.68
C THR A 196 5.01 23.40 -8.95
N PRO A 197 5.22 24.72 -8.95
CA PRO A 197 5.66 25.49 -10.11
C PRO A 197 7.10 25.17 -10.57
#